data_3a68decfcd896db08200df1123af4f26
#
_entry.id   3a68decfcd896db08200df1123af4f26
#
_cell.length_a   1.000
_cell.length_b   1.000
_cell.length_c   1.000
_cell.angle_alpha   90.00
_cell.angle_beta   90.00
_cell.angle_gamma   90.00
#
_symmetry.space_group_name_H-M   'P 1'
#
loop_
_entity.id
_entity.type
_entity.pdbx_description
1 polymer ?
#
loop_
_entity_poly.entity_id
_entity_poly.type
_entity_poly.pdbx_seq_one_letter_code
_entity_poly.pdbx_strand_id
1 'polypeptide(L)'
;MKYIDLFSGIGSFHYSFRKVGWDCILASDICGPACDTYKTNYSVTPVGDIVDIDETKVPAMDIVCAGFPCQPFSQAGKRLGFQDATRGTMFWQVMKFVRYHKPSILILENVRGLLNHENGDTLKTIIGEIEDEGYKVSYKLLKCSDYGIPQMRYRLFIVGSTIYDPCELLNFDRFHKTVTLSEFFGRSFERDTAYTIRCGGRRSGLGNKHNWDTYMVDGSEYNLTIEDALRLQGFPSDFRLSGSTAQQWKLLGNTIPTIFTEMLCQNIKRVVDKN
;
A
#
# COMPACT_ATOMS: atom_id res chain seq x y z
N MET A 1 -0.67 -3.32 -19.82
CA MET A 1 0.63 -3.50 -19.13
C MET A 1 0.55 -4.72 -18.23
N LYS A 2 1.69 -5.42 -18.05
CA LYS A 2 1.83 -6.54 -17.11
C LYS A 2 2.50 -6.06 -15.83
N TYR A 3 2.05 -6.55 -14.68
CA TYR A 3 2.65 -6.16 -13.41
C TYR A 3 2.77 -7.35 -12.44
N ILE A 4 3.64 -7.19 -11.45
CA ILE A 4 3.70 -8.07 -10.28
C ILE A 4 3.33 -7.27 -9.02
N ASP A 5 2.64 -7.95 -8.06
CA ASP A 5 2.14 -7.38 -6.81
C ASP A 5 2.81 -8.11 -5.62
N LEU A 6 3.90 -7.55 -5.14
CA LEU A 6 4.70 -8.11 -4.05
C LEU A 6 4.23 -7.57 -2.69
N PHE A 7 4.14 -8.46 -1.70
CA PHE A 7 3.50 -8.16 -0.41
C PHE A 7 2.05 -7.70 -0.63
N SER A 8 1.36 -8.43 -1.49
CA SER A 8 0.09 -8.04 -2.11
C SER A 8 -1.05 -7.80 -1.11
N GLY A 9 -0.96 -8.35 0.10
CA GLY A 9 -2.01 -8.24 1.10
C GLY A 9 -3.35 -8.72 0.56
N ILE A 10 -4.37 -7.88 0.68
CA ILE A 10 -5.71 -8.14 0.12
C ILE A 10 -5.90 -7.60 -1.30
N GLY A 11 -4.81 -7.13 -1.95
CA GLY A 11 -4.81 -6.79 -3.37
C GLY A 11 -5.26 -5.38 -3.72
N SER A 12 -4.80 -4.35 -3.01
CA SER A 12 -5.15 -2.96 -3.33
C SER A 12 -4.65 -2.53 -4.71
N PHE A 13 -3.45 -2.93 -5.11
CA PHE A 13 -2.96 -2.69 -6.47
C PHE A 13 -3.78 -3.47 -7.49
N HIS A 14 -4.03 -4.76 -7.24
CA HIS A 14 -4.83 -5.59 -8.14
C HIS A 14 -6.24 -5.01 -8.35
N TYR A 15 -6.90 -4.60 -7.26
CA TYR A 15 -8.23 -3.99 -7.32
C TYR A 15 -8.27 -2.80 -8.28
N SER A 16 -7.26 -1.96 -8.24
CA SER A 16 -7.20 -0.74 -9.04
C SER A 16 -6.73 -1.01 -10.47
N PHE A 17 -5.68 -1.81 -10.63
CA PHE A 17 -5.03 -2.03 -11.92
C PHE A 17 -5.89 -2.85 -12.88
N ARG A 18 -6.69 -3.81 -12.38
CA ARG A 18 -7.66 -4.52 -13.22
C ARG A 18 -8.72 -3.61 -13.86
N LYS A 19 -9.07 -2.47 -13.19
CA LYS A 19 -10.04 -1.50 -13.73
C LYS A 19 -9.54 -0.79 -14.99
N VAL A 20 -8.24 -0.72 -15.17
CA VAL A 20 -7.61 -0.16 -16.39
C VAL A 20 -7.13 -1.23 -17.36
N GLY A 21 -7.47 -2.51 -17.12
CA GLY A 21 -7.17 -3.63 -18.00
C GLY A 21 -5.71 -4.09 -17.95
N TRP A 22 -5.02 -3.91 -16.82
CA TRP A 22 -3.66 -4.42 -16.65
C TRP A 22 -3.63 -5.80 -16.01
N ASP A 23 -2.68 -6.63 -16.44
CA ASP A 23 -2.59 -8.05 -16.09
C ASP A 23 -1.62 -8.27 -14.93
N CYS A 24 -2.13 -8.81 -13.80
CA CYS A 24 -1.31 -9.31 -12.72
C CYS A 24 -0.72 -10.67 -13.11
N ILE A 25 0.57 -10.74 -13.38
CA ILE A 25 1.23 -11.98 -13.77
C ILE A 25 1.80 -12.75 -12.58
N LEU A 26 1.97 -12.08 -11.44
CA LEU A 26 2.40 -12.70 -10.19
C LEU A 26 1.94 -11.83 -9.02
N ALA A 27 1.38 -12.44 -7.99
CA ALA A 27 1.18 -11.84 -6.66
C ALA A 27 1.89 -12.69 -5.61
N SER A 28 2.41 -12.07 -4.55
CA SER A 28 3.11 -12.75 -3.46
C SER A 28 2.72 -12.17 -2.11
N ASP A 29 2.36 -13.04 -1.16
CA ASP A 29 2.16 -12.72 0.26
C ASP A 29 2.31 -13.99 1.12
N ILE A 30 2.82 -13.85 2.34
CA ILE A 30 2.99 -14.96 3.29
C ILE A 30 1.78 -15.15 4.21
N CYS A 31 0.85 -14.21 4.24
CA CYS A 31 -0.29 -14.22 5.14
C CYS A 31 -1.44 -15.04 4.54
N GLY A 32 -1.69 -16.26 5.04
CA GLY A 32 -2.74 -17.15 4.55
C GLY A 32 -4.10 -16.47 4.38
N PRO A 33 -4.67 -15.81 5.41
CA PRO A 33 -5.93 -15.07 5.25
C PRO A 33 -5.90 -13.94 4.20
N ALA A 34 -4.74 -13.31 3.94
CA ALA A 34 -4.58 -12.35 2.86
C ALA A 34 -4.64 -13.05 1.50
N CYS A 35 -3.91 -14.15 1.33
CA CYS A 35 -3.92 -14.96 0.12
C CYS A 35 -5.33 -15.51 -0.20
N ASP A 36 -6.04 -16.01 0.82
CA ASP A 36 -7.43 -16.49 0.66
C ASP A 36 -8.38 -15.35 0.26
N THR A 37 -8.23 -14.17 0.87
CA THR A 37 -8.97 -12.97 0.50
C THR A 37 -8.69 -12.57 -0.95
N TYR A 38 -7.43 -12.55 -1.34
CA TYR A 38 -6.98 -12.20 -2.68
C TYR A 38 -7.56 -13.18 -3.72
N LYS A 39 -7.43 -14.48 -3.46
CA LYS A 39 -7.98 -15.55 -4.32
C LYS A 39 -9.49 -15.42 -4.49
N THR A 40 -10.22 -15.16 -3.40
CA THR A 40 -11.69 -15.03 -3.41
C THR A 40 -12.16 -13.89 -4.30
N ASN A 41 -11.44 -12.75 -4.30
CA ASN A 41 -11.87 -11.55 -5.03
C ASN A 41 -11.32 -11.43 -6.44
N TYR A 42 -10.19 -12.11 -6.74
CA TYR A 42 -9.50 -11.94 -8.03
C TYR A 42 -9.27 -13.23 -8.79
N SER A 43 -9.61 -14.40 -8.23
CA SER A 43 -9.34 -15.72 -8.82
C SER A 43 -7.85 -15.99 -9.09
N VAL A 44 -6.95 -15.24 -8.45
CA VAL A 44 -5.50 -15.39 -8.48
C VAL A 44 -5.04 -15.83 -7.10
N THR A 45 -4.19 -16.82 -7.02
CA THR A 45 -3.60 -17.27 -5.74
C THR A 45 -2.21 -16.67 -5.62
N PRO A 46 -1.96 -15.79 -4.62
CA PRO A 46 -0.62 -15.30 -4.36
C PRO A 46 0.33 -16.47 -4.07
N VAL A 47 1.51 -16.45 -4.63
CA VAL A 47 2.58 -17.37 -4.25
C VAL A 47 3.15 -16.93 -2.89
N GLY A 48 3.68 -17.85 -2.11
CA GLY A 48 4.10 -17.62 -0.73
C GLY A 48 5.16 -16.55 -0.52
N ASP A 49 6.27 -16.91 0.14
CA ASP A 49 7.33 -15.95 0.48
C ASP A 49 8.09 -15.48 -0.78
N ILE A 50 8.28 -14.17 -0.89
CA ILE A 50 9.09 -13.56 -1.96
C ILE A 50 10.52 -14.10 -2.00
N VAL A 51 11.05 -14.53 -0.85
CA VAL A 51 12.41 -15.09 -0.74
C VAL A 51 12.56 -16.39 -1.54
N ASP A 52 11.48 -17.17 -1.64
CA ASP A 52 11.45 -18.46 -2.33
C ASP A 52 11.18 -18.32 -3.84
N ILE A 53 10.89 -17.12 -4.33
CA ILE A 53 10.60 -16.89 -5.74
C ILE A 53 11.92 -16.68 -6.50
N ASP A 54 12.12 -17.53 -7.51
CA ASP A 54 13.19 -17.38 -8.48
C ASP A 54 12.76 -16.35 -9.54
N GLU A 55 13.30 -15.15 -9.45
CA GLU A 55 12.96 -14.03 -10.34
C GLU A 55 13.21 -14.37 -11.82
N THR A 56 14.16 -15.27 -12.10
CA THR A 56 14.49 -15.65 -13.49
C THR A 56 13.40 -16.48 -14.17
N LYS A 57 12.49 -17.08 -13.38
CA LYS A 57 11.36 -17.87 -13.86
C LYS A 57 10.08 -17.07 -14.01
N VAL A 58 10.07 -15.83 -13.54
CA VAL A 58 8.92 -14.94 -13.69
C VAL A 58 8.95 -14.30 -15.07
N PRO A 59 7.82 -14.24 -15.80
CA PRO A 59 7.78 -13.55 -17.09
C PRO A 59 8.11 -12.07 -16.98
N ALA A 60 8.61 -11.46 -18.06
CA ALA A 60 8.87 -10.02 -18.10
C ALA A 60 7.61 -9.20 -17.80
N MET A 61 7.80 -8.10 -17.07
CA MET A 61 6.73 -7.19 -16.66
C MET A 61 7.11 -5.72 -16.91
N ASP A 62 6.08 -4.89 -17.01
CA ASP A 62 6.23 -3.45 -17.18
C ASP A 62 6.33 -2.73 -15.83
N ILE A 63 5.64 -3.26 -14.80
CA ILE A 63 5.51 -2.62 -13.48
C ILE A 63 5.83 -3.63 -12.37
N VAL A 64 6.60 -3.20 -11.38
CA VAL A 64 6.74 -3.88 -10.09
C VAL A 64 6.05 -3.03 -9.01
N CYS A 65 5.08 -3.62 -8.31
CA CYS A 65 4.43 -3.01 -7.14
C CYS A 65 4.87 -3.75 -5.87
N ALA A 66 5.18 -3.01 -4.80
CA ALA A 66 5.52 -3.61 -3.52
C ALA A 66 5.15 -2.71 -2.32
N GLY A 67 4.30 -3.25 -1.41
CA GLY A 67 4.04 -2.68 -0.09
C GLY A 67 4.90 -3.39 0.97
N PHE A 68 6.21 -3.24 0.93
CA PHE A 68 7.13 -4.00 1.77
C PHE A 68 7.12 -3.55 3.23
N PRO A 69 7.33 -4.47 4.21
CA PRO A 69 7.36 -4.11 5.62
C PRO A 69 8.56 -3.21 5.95
N CYS A 70 8.29 -2.16 6.77
CA CYS A 70 9.33 -1.28 7.30
C CYS A 70 10.10 -2.03 8.41
N GLN A 71 11.04 -2.88 8.04
CA GLN A 71 11.98 -3.49 8.99
C GLN A 71 13.24 -2.64 9.10
N PRO A 72 13.89 -2.57 10.29
CA PRO A 72 15.08 -1.74 10.46
C PRO A 72 16.20 -2.20 9.53
N PHE A 73 16.64 -1.31 8.68
CA PHE A 73 17.86 -1.46 7.88
C PHE A 73 19.13 -1.49 8.77
N SER A 74 18.99 -1.07 10.05
CA SER A 74 20.09 -0.75 10.96
C SER A 74 20.80 -1.94 11.60
N GLN A 75 20.16 -3.12 11.72
CA GLN A 75 20.82 -4.25 12.40
C GLN A 75 21.80 -5.02 11.52
N ALA A 76 21.72 -4.87 10.21
CA ALA A 76 22.56 -5.59 9.27
C ALA A 76 23.80 -4.81 8.81
N GLY A 77 23.81 -3.46 8.92
CA GLY A 77 24.79 -2.61 8.22
C GLY A 77 26.05 -2.21 8.99
N LYS A 78 26.12 -2.41 10.32
CA LYS A 78 27.24 -1.84 11.11
C LYS A 78 28.42 -2.77 11.41
N ARG A 79 28.37 -4.06 11.11
CA ARG A 79 29.44 -5.00 11.48
C ARG A 79 29.97 -5.99 10.44
N LEU A 80 29.30 -6.14 9.31
CA LEU A 80 29.73 -7.03 8.22
C LEU A 80 29.59 -6.26 6.92
N GLY A 81 30.65 -6.13 6.15
CA GLY A 81 30.68 -5.30 4.93
C GLY A 81 29.45 -5.45 4.05
N PHE A 82 29.10 -4.41 3.36
CA PHE A 82 27.90 -4.12 2.58
C PHE A 82 27.26 -5.27 1.75
N GLN A 83 27.93 -6.41 1.61
CA GLN A 83 27.49 -7.49 0.74
C GLN A 83 26.63 -8.57 1.40
N ASP A 84 26.72 -8.83 2.71
CA ASP A 84 26.01 -9.97 3.33
C ASP A 84 24.85 -9.58 4.26
N ALA A 85 24.90 -8.42 4.90
CA ALA A 85 23.91 -8.00 5.86
C ALA A 85 22.65 -7.37 5.22
N THR A 86 22.77 -6.86 4.00
CA THR A 86 21.71 -6.17 3.26
C THR A 86 20.79 -7.12 2.50
N ARG A 87 21.20 -8.33 2.20
CA ARG A 87 20.41 -9.32 1.46
C ARG A 87 19.17 -9.84 2.21
N GLY A 88 19.06 -9.58 3.51
CA GLY A 88 17.96 -10.07 4.36
C GLY A 88 16.77 -9.14 4.50
N THR A 89 16.80 -7.89 4.02
CA THR A 89 15.63 -7.01 4.11
C THR A 89 14.70 -7.21 2.92
N MET A 90 13.39 -7.04 3.16
CA MET A 90 12.36 -7.27 2.14
C MET A 90 12.49 -6.31 0.95
N PHE A 91 13.06 -5.12 1.13
CA PHE A 91 13.39 -4.21 0.04
C PHE A 91 14.36 -4.84 -0.98
N TRP A 92 15.42 -5.54 -0.52
CA TRP A 92 16.37 -6.19 -1.41
C TRP A 92 15.77 -7.36 -2.19
N GLN A 93 14.76 -8.02 -1.61
CA GLN A 93 14.01 -9.05 -2.36
C GLN A 93 13.22 -8.42 -3.52
N VAL A 94 12.65 -7.22 -3.33
CA VAL A 94 12.04 -6.45 -4.43
C VAL A 94 13.08 -6.09 -5.48
N MET A 95 14.25 -5.61 -5.05
CA MET A 95 15.33 -5.19 -5.96
C MET A 95 15.90 -6.33 -6.81
N LYS A 96 15.77 -7.61 -6.42
CA LYS A 96 16.10 -8.75 -7.32
C LYS A 96 15.28 -8.70 -8.60
N PHE A 97 13.96 -8.52 -8.49
CA PHE A 97 13.08 -8.43 -9.66
C PHE A 97 13.41 -7.19 -10.51
N VAL A 98 13.67 -6.05 -9.84
CA VAL A 98 14.03 -4.80 -10.52
C VAL A 98 15.32 -4.97 -11.32
N ARG A 99 16.35 -5.58 -10.72
CA ARG A 99 17.66 -5.80 -11.34
C ARG A 99 17.59 -6.75 -12.52
N TYR A 100 16.83 -7.82 -12.37
CA TYR A 100 16.73 -8.85 -13.43
C TYR A 100 15.84 -8.40 -14.59
N HIS A 101 14.66 -7.89 -14.30
CA HIS A 101 13.65 -7.60 -15.33
C HIS A 101 13.69 -6.18 -15.89
N LYS A 102 14.30 -5.22 -15.15
CA LYS A 102 14.35 -3.80 -15.53
C LYS A 102 12.97 -3.25 -15.94
N PRO A 103 11.93 -3.39 -15.08
CA PRO A 103 10.60 -2.88 -15.40
C PRO A 103 10.65 -1.38 -15.69
N SER A 104 9.78 -0.88 -16.56
CA SER A 104 9.74 0.56 -16.88
C SER A 104 9.28 1.42 -15.70
N ILE A 105 8.51 0.82 -14.77
CA ILE A 105 7.96 1.51 -13.60
C ILE A 105 8.14 0.62 -12.36
N LEU A 106 8.64 1.22 -11.29
CA LEU A 106 8.69 0.66 -9.93
C LEU A 106 7.78 1.47 -9.01
N ILE A 107 6.91 0.82 -8.26
CA ILE A 107 6.01 1.44 -7.30
C ILE A 107 6.22 0.80 -5.94
N LEU A 108 6.73 1.57 -4.99
CA LEU A 108 6.91 1.15 -3.62
C LEU A 108 5.95 1.91 -2.71
N GLU A 109 5.33 1.20 -1.78
CA GLU A 109 4.51 1.82 -0.74
C GLU A 109 5.07 1.52 0.64
N ASN A 110 4.95 2.51 1.53
CA ASN A 110 5.30 2.32 2.94
C ASN A 110 4.52 3.29 3.85
N VAL A 111 4.68 3.10 5.15
CA VAL A 111 4.09 4.00 6.16
C VAL A 111 4.85 5.33 6.23
N ARG A 112 4.16 6.40 6.71
CA ARG A 112 4.75 7.73 6.93
C ARG A 112 6.07 7.70 7.71
N GLY A 113 6.21 6.74 8.65
CA GLY A 113 7.40 6.61 9.49
C GLY A 113 8.70 6.44 8.73
N LEU A 114 8.66 5.91 7.51
CA LEU A 114 9.84 5.75 6.66
C LEU A 114 10.55 7.08 6.33
N LEU A 115 9.80 8.19 6.26
CA LEU A 115 10.38 9.52 6.00
C LEU A 115 11.43 9.94 7.04
N ASN A 116 11.20 9.56 8.30
CA ASN A 116 12.05 9.97 9.42
C ASN A 116 12.84 8.79 10.03
N HIS A 117 12.72 7.61 9.45
CA HIS A 117 13.43 6.43 9.91
C HIS A 117 14.94 6.67 9.77
N GLU A 118 15.68 6.46 10.89
CA GLU A 118 17.12 6.74 10.97
C GLU A 118 17.47 8.15 10.45
N ASN A 119 16.74 9.17 10.92
CA ASN A 119 16.92 10.56 10.50
C ASN A 119 16.78 10.78 8.95
N GLY A 120 16.04 9.90 8.28
CA GLY A 120 15.81 9.94 6.84
C GLY A 120 16.82 9.14 6.02
N ASP A 121 17.84 8.54 6.64
CA ASP A 121 18.89 7.83 5.91
C ASP A 121 18.36 6.56 5.24
N THR A 122 17.38 5.90 5.85
CA THR A 122 16.72 4.75 5.21
C THR A 122 16.08 5.11 3.87
N LEU A 123 15.34 6.22 3.81
CA LEU A 123 14.72 6.66 2.55
C LEU A 123 15.77 7.05 1.51
N LYS A 124 16.84 7.74 1.92
CA LYS A 124 17.95 8.09 1.02
C LYS A 124 18.61 6.84 0.43
N THR A 125 18.83 5.81 1.27
CA THR A 125 19.39 4.53 0.81
C THR A 125 18.48 3.86 -0.21
N ILE A 126 17.17 3.79 0.05
CA ILE A 126 16.18 3.22 -0.89
C ILE A 126 16.22 3.97 -2.23
N ILE A 127 16.22 5.31 -2.20
CA ILE A 127 16.27 6.13 -3.41
C ILE A 127 17.58 5.90 -4.16
N GLY A 128 18.73 5.95 -3.49
CA GLY A 128 20.05 5.73 -4.11
C GLY A 128 20.16 4.38 -4.80
N GLU A 129 19.70 3.31 -4.16
CA GLU A 129 19.71 1.96 -4.76
C GLU A 129 18.83 1.83 -6.00
N ILE A 130 17.73 2.57 -6.06
CA ILE A 130 16.86 2.60 -7.24
C ILE A 130 17.51 3.45 -8.35
N GLU A 131 18.13 4.57 -7.99
CA GLU A 131 18.86 5.45 -8.92
C GLU A 131 20.10 4.75 -9.51
N ASP A 132 20.81 3.96 -8.72
CA ASP A 132 21.97 3.16 -9.17
C ASP A 132 21.58 2.11 -10.24
N GLU A 133 20.29 1.69 -10.26
CA GLU A 133 19.73 0.81 -11.29
C GLU A 133 19.28 1.57 -12.56
N GLY A 134 19.50 2.89 -12.62
CA GLY A 134 19.21 3.73 -13.78
C GLY A 134 17.80 4.34 -13.80
N TYR A 135 17.07 4.31 -12.68
CA TYR A 135 15.74 4.92 -12.58
C TYR A 135 15.85 6.38 -12.15
N LYS A 136 14.99 7.22 -12.67
CA LYS A 136 14.62 8.48 -12.01
C LYS A 136 13.63 8.16 -10.90
N VAL A 137 13.74 8.84 -9.75
CA VAL A 137 12.91 8.55 -8.57
C VAL A 137 12.19 9.81 -8.09
N SER A 138 10.94 9.65 -7.70
CA SER A 138 10.18 10.66 -6.95
C SER A 138 9.38 9.98 -5.85
N TYR A 139 9.02 10.73 -4.80
CA TYR A 139 8.16 10.21 -3.74
C TYR A 139 7.14 11.24 -3.28
N LYS A 140 6.01 10.75 -2.77
CA LYS A 140 4.93 11.61 -2.27
C LYS A 140 4.25 10.98 -1.05
N LEU A 141 4.03 11.78 -0.01
CA LEU A 141 3.22 11.40 1.13
C LEU A 141 1.77 11.77 0.85
N LEU A 142 0.89 10.78 0.87
CA LEU A 142 -0.54 10.93 0.61
C LEU A 142 -1.34 10.75 1.90
N LYS A 143 -2.41 11.52 2.06
CA LYS A 143 -3.37 11.44 3.16
C LYS A 143 -4.76 11.15 2.61
N CYS A 144 -5.47 10.14 3.11
CA CYS A 144 -6.78 9.74 2.60
C CYS A 144 -7.80 10.88 2.54
N SER A 145 -7.85 11.73 3.60
CA SER A 145 -8.81 12.84 3.65
C SER A 145 -8.60 13.90 2.58
N ASP A 146 -7.41 13.98 1.98
CA ASP A 146 -7.13 14.90 0.88
C ASP A 146 -7.73 14.42 -0.46
N TYR A 147 -8.23 13.16 -0.49
CA TYR A 147 -8.68 12.46 -1.69
C TYR A 147 -10.07 11.83 -1.53
N GLY A 148 -10.91 12.37 -0.62
CA GLY A 148 -12.33 12.01 -0.52
C GLY A 148 -12.66 10.85 0.41
N ILE A 149 -11.68 10.22 1.06
CA ILE A 149 -11.93 9.24 2.14
C ILE A 149 -11.62 9.89 3.48
N PRO A 150 -12.61 10.12 4.37
CA PRO A 150 -12.42 10.83 5.62
C PRO A 150 -11.64 10.00 6.66
N GLN A 151 -10.39 9.68 6.37
CA GLN A 151 -9.50 8.92 7.26
C GLN A 151 -8.13 9.62 7.40
N MET A 152 -7.62 9.72 8.64
CA MET A 152 -6.29 10.26 8.94
C MET A 152 -5.20 9.21 8.67
N ARG A 153 -5.23 8.58 7.51
CA ARG A 153 -4.25 7.58 7.10
C ARG A 153 -3.29 8.17 6.09
N TYR A 154 -2.01 8.05 6.39
CA TYR A 154 -0.92 8.50 5.54
C TYR A 154 -0.20 7.31 4.92
N ARG A 155 0.19 7.41 3.66
CA ARG A 155 1.05 6.45 2.95
C ARG A 155 2.07 7.17 2.10
N LEU A 156 3.30 6.70 2.18
CA LEU A 156 4.41 7.15 1.35
C LEU A 156 4.45 6.27 0.10
N PHE A 157 4.39 6.90 -1.05
CA PHE A 157 4.65 6.25 -2.33
C PHE A 157 6.00 6.73 -2.85
N ILE A 158 6.84 5.77 -3.29
CA ILE A 158 8.10 6.02 -3.97
C ILE A 158 7.93 5.40 -5.36
N VAL A 159 8.12 6.18 -6.40
CA VAL A 159 7.97 5.75 -7.79
C VAL A 159 9.29 5.97 -8.52
N GLY A 160 9.80 4.88 -9.11
CA GLY A 160 10.94 4.92 -10.01
C GLY A 160 10.48 4.67 -11.46
N SER A 161 11.09 5.34 -12.42
CA SER A 161 10.88 5.02 -13.84
C SER A 161 12.13 5.27 -14.67
N THR A 162 12.32 4.41 -15.69
CA THR A 162 13.42 4.52 -16.66
C THR A 162 13.02 5.32 -17.90
N ILE A 163 11.71 5.47 -18.16
CA ILE A 163 11.21 6.08 -19.41
C ILE A 163 10.26 7.28 -19.17
N TYR A 164 9.58 7.33 -18.01
CA TYR A 164 8.64 8.41 -17.69
C TYR A 164 9.21 9.32 -16.60
N ASP A 165 8.70 10.56 -16.50
CA ASP A 165 9.00 11.41 -15.35
C ASP A 165 8.22 10.91 -14.13
N PRO A 166 8.88 10.43 -13.07
CA PRO A 166 8.18 9.94 -11.87
C PRO A 166 7.42 11.04 -11.13
N CYS A 167 7.77 12.32 -11.29
CA CYS A 167 6.99 13.43 -10.76
C CYS A 167 5.62 13.53 -11.43
N GLU A 168 5.55 13.29 -12.74
CA GLU A 168 4.27 13.25 -13.47
C GLU A 168 3.44 12.03 -13.05
N LEU A 169 4.06 10.88 -12.81
CA LEU A 169 3.37 9.68 -12.34
C LEU A 169 2.74 9.86 -10.95
N LEU A 170 3.30 10.73 -10.10
CA LEU A 170 2.80 11.06 -8.77
C LEU A 170 2.02 12.38 -8.71
N ASN A 171 1.74 13.01 -9.85
CA ASN A 171 1.03 14.28 -9.90
C ASN A 171 -0.48 14.06 -10.03
N PHE A 172 -1.16 13.94 -8.92
CA PHE A 172 -2.62 13.89 -8.84
C PHE A 172 -3.18 15.07 -8.08
N ASP A 173 -4.33 15.56 -8.54
CA ASP A 173 -5.04 16.66 -7.94
C ASP A 173 -5.70 16.22 -6.63
N ARG A 174 -5.70 17.11 -5.64
CA ARG A 174 -6.47 16.92 -4.41
C ARG A 174 -7.95 17.18 -4.69
N PHE A 175 -8.81 16.52 -3.94
CA PHE A 175 -10.21 16.89 -3.95
C PHE A 175 -10.39 18.31 -3.41
N HIS A 176 -11.18 19.12 -4.10
CA HIS A 176 -11.43 20.50 -3.69
C HIS A 176 -12.36 20.59 -2.46
N LYS A 177 -13.14 19.53 -2.17
CA LYS A 177 -14.04 19.46 -1.04
C LYS A 177 -13.60 18.38 -0.05
N THR A 178 -13.45 18.76 1.22
CA THR A 178 -13.26 17.79 2.31
C THR A 178 -14.57 17.03 2.55
N VAL A 179 -14.51 15.71 2.49
CA VAL A 179 -15.63 14.83 2.85
C VAL A 179 -15.53 14.51 4.34
N THR A 180 -16.62 14.72 5.09
CA THR A 180 -16.72 14.36 6.51
C THR A 180 -17.18 12.92 6.69
N LEU A 181 -16.98 12.34 7.89
CA LEU A 181 -17.54 11.04 8.25
C LEU A 181 -19.06 11.03 8.14
N SER A 182 -19.71 12.12 8.53
CA SER A 182 -21.17 12.25 8.45
C SER A 182 -21.66 12.20 6.99
N GLU A 183 -21.02 12.95 6.10
CA GLU A 183 -21.32 12.89 4.66
C GLU A 183 -21.02 11.50 4.07
N PHE A 184 -19.90 10.89 4.46
CA PHE A 184 -19.45 9.60 3.92
C PHE A 184 -20.34 8.42 4.32
N PHE A 185 -20.82 8.40 5.57
CA PHE A 185 -21.65 7.32 6.09
C PHE A 185 -23.16 7.64 6.07
N GLY A 186 -23.56 8.90 5.90
CA GLY A 186 -24.97 9.33 5.99
C GLY A 186 -25.52 9.25 7.43
N ARG A 187 -24.66 9.41 8.43
CA ARG A 187 -24.97 9.37 9.87
C ARG A 187 -24.30 10.54 10.58
N SER A 188 -24.83 10.97 11.74
CA SER A 188 -24.28 12.11 12.48
C SER A 188 -23.08 11.70 13.35
N PHE A 189 -21.88 11.85 12.83
CA PHE A 189 -20.63 11.69 13.56
C PHE A 189 -20.21 13.02 14.19
N GLU A 190 -19.83 13.01 15.48
CA GLU A 190 -19.27 14.21 16.13
C GLU A 190 -17.86 14.56 15.61
N ARG A 191 -17.20 13.61 14.98
CA ARG A 191 -15.86 13.78 14.42
C ARG A 191 -15.90 13.78 12.90
N ASP A 192 -15.21 14.72 12.25
CA ASP A 192 -15.20 14.83 10.79
C ASP A 192 -14.37 13.78 10.09
N THR A 193 -13.29 13.30 10.73
CA THR A 193 -12.32 12.42 10.07
C THR A 193 -11.98 11.23 10.96
N ALA A 194 -12.04 10.01 10.42
CA ALA A 194 -11.68 8.80 11.13
C ALA A 194 -10.18 8.77 11.47
N TYR A 195 -9.87 8.14 12.59
CA TYR A 195 -8.50 7.74 12.88
C TYR A 195 -8.01 6.70 11.87
N THR A 196 -6.70 6.51 11.82
CA THR A 196 -6.12 5.43 11.01
C THR A 196 -6.58 4.06 11.53
N ILE A 197 -7.17 3.24 10.68
CA ILE A 197 -7.51 1.85 10.99
C ILE A 197 -6.22 1.08 11.30
N ARG A 198 -6.21 0.35 12.42
CA ARG A 198 -5.04 -0.39 12.92
C ARG A 198 -5.31 -1.88 12.97
N CYS A 199 -4.23 -2.67 13.07
CA CYS A 199 -4.31 -4.12 13.20
C CYS A 199 -4.82 -4.62 14.55
N GLY A 200 -4.79 -3.78 15.59
CA GLY A 200 -5.19 -4.13 16.97
C GLY A 200 -5.52 -2.91 17.80
N GLY A 201 -5.78 -3.12 19.11
CA GLY A 201 -6.13 -2.06 20.06
C GLY A 201 -7.56 -1.54 19.90
N ARG A 202 -8.49 -2.43 19.52
CA ARG A 202 -9.91 -2.10 19.35
C ARG A 202 -10.65 -1.98 20.68
N ARG A 203 -11.78 -1.22 20.65
CA ARG A 203 -12.69 -1.03 21.78
C ARG A 203 -11.99 -0.45 23.00
N SER A 204 -11.09 0.48 22.78
CA SER A 204 -10.43 1.19 23.86
C SER A 204 -11.36 2.22 24.53
N GLY A 205 -12.53 2.49 23.94
CA GLY A 205 -13.52 3.47 24.40
C GLY A 205 -13.17 4.93 24.07
N LEU A 206 -14.19 5.78 24.11
CA LEU A 206 -14.03 7.23 23.94
C LEU A 206 -13.13 7.80 25.04
N GLY A 207 -12.32 8.80 24.69
CA GLY A 207 -11.39 9.44 25.63
C GLY A 207 -10.09 8.67 25.89
N ASN A 208 -9.97 7.39 25.49
CA ASN A 208 -8.71 6.66 25.57
C ASN A 208 -7.75 7.13 24.47
N LYS A 209 -6.51 7.47 24.86
CA LYS A 209 -5.46 7.91 23.90
C LYS A 209 -5.13 6.89 22.80
N HIS A 210 -5.47 5.63 23.00
CA HIS A 210 -5.29 4.56 22.02
C HIS A 210 -6.54 4.27 21.19
N ASN A 211 -7.66 4.98 21.46
CA ASN A 211 -8.89 4.81 20.69
C ASN A 211 -8.68 5.16 19.21
N TRP A 212 -9.22 4.31 18.34
CA TRP A 212 -9.24 4.57 16.91
C TRP A 212 -10.51 4.05 16.21
N ASP A 213 -11.32 3.23 16.89
CA ASP A 213 -12.50 2.57 16.31
C ASP A 213 -13.82 2.91 16.99
N THR A 214 -13.80 3.69 18.08
CA THR A 214 -15.00 4.12 18.82
C THR A 214 -15.29 5.59 18.58
N TYR A 215 -16.52 5.92 18.23
CA TYR A 215 -17.01 7.26 17.87
C TYR A 215 -18.34 7.54 18.55
N MET A 216 -18.68 8.84 18.73
CA MET A 216 -20.06 9.27 18.98
C MET A 216 -20.77 9.39 17.63
N VAL A 217 -21.86 8.68 17.48
CA VAL A 217 -22.68 8.64 16.26
C VAL A 217 -24.16 8.65 16.64
N ASP A 218 -24.91 9.58 16.11
CA ASP A 218 -26.33 9.76 16.42
C ASP A 218 -26.63 9.83 17.93
N GLY A 219 -25.71 10.48 18.70
CA GLY A 219 -25.80 10.65 20.14
C GLY A 219 -25.46 9.43 21.00
N SER A 220 -24.89 8.37 20.41
CA SER A 220 -24.52 7.14 21.11
C SER A 220 -23.11 6.66 20.74
N GLU A 221 -22.47 5.90 21.65
CA GLU A 221 -21.19 5.25 21.32
C GLU A 221 -21.37 4.21 20.21
N TYR A 222 -20.50 4.31 19.23
CA TYR A 222 -20.49 3.42 18.05
C TYR A 222 -19.08 2.91 17.79
N ASN A 223 -18.94 1.60 17.65
CA ASN A 223 -17.69 0.98 17.24
C ASN A 223 -17.75 0.66 15.75
N LEU A 224 -16.75 1.07 14.99
CA LEU A 224 -16.65 0.73 13.57
C LEU A 224 -16.79 -0.77 13.34
N THR A 225 -17.53 -1.13 12.34
CA THR A 225 -17.68 -2.50 11.84
C THR A 225 -16.60 -2.84 10.81
N ILE A 226 -16.47 -4.11 10.44
CA ILE A 226 -15.62 -4.54 9.30
C ILE A 226 -16.05 -3.86 8.01
N GLU A 227 -17.37 -3.71 7.81
CA GLU A 227 -17.93 -3.06 6.64
C GLU A 227 -17.57 -1.56 6.58
N ASP A 228 -17.67 -0.84 7.70
CA ASP A 228 -17.23 0.56 7.78
C ASP A 228 -15.74 0.68 7.45
N ALA A 229 -14.93 -0.24 7.97
CA ALA A 229 -13.50 -0.25 7.74
C ALA A 229 -13.16 -0.57 6.28
N LEU A 230 -13.87 -1.50 5.63
CA LEU A 230 -13.75 -1.76 4.20
C LEU A 230 -14.04 -0.49 3.38
N ARG A 231 -15.15 0.19 3.68
CA ARG A 231 -15.50 1.47 3.02
C ARG A 231 -14.42 2.54 3.23
N LEU A 232 -13.91 2.69 4.46
CA LEU A 232 -12.82 3.64 4.77
C LEU A 232 -11.47 3.24 4.13
N GLN A 233 -11.30 2.00 3.71
CA GLN A 233 -10.16 1.57 2.90
C GLN A 233 -10.44 1.65 1.39
N GLY A 234 -11.67 2.06 1.01
CA GLY A 234 -12.07 2.29 -0.38
C GLY A 234 -12.48 1.03 -1.15
N PHE A 235 -12.66 -0.10 -0.46
CA PHE A 235 -13.16 -1.33 -1.10
C PHE A 235 -14.69 -1.28 -1.25
N PRO A 236 -15.25 -1.94 -2.26
CA PRO A 236 -16.69 -2.03 -2.46
C PRO A 236 -17.35 -2.94 -1.42
N SER A 237 -18.68 -2.83 -1.26
CA SER A 237 -19.45 -3.56 -0.26
C SER A 237 -19.50 -5.08 -0.50
N ASP A 238 -19.27 -5.53 -1.72
CA ASP A 238 -19.22 -6.95 -2.10
C ASP A 238 -17.83 -7.58 -1.94
N PHE A 239 -16.83 -6.81 -1.51
CA PHE A 239 -15.48 -7.30 -1.26
C PHE A 239 -15.46 -8.24 -0.05
N ARG A 240 -14.98 -9.46 -0.24
CA ARG A 240 -15.03 -10.52 0.75
C ARG A 240 -13.69 -10.72 1.44
N LEU A 241 -13.67 -10.56 2.76
CA LEU A 241 -12.52 -10.86 3.60
C LEU A 241 -12.59 -12.29 4.12
N SER A 242 -11.48 -13.00 4.06
CA SER A 242 -11.30 -14.35 4.65
C SER A 242 -10.78 -14.27 6.08
N GLY A 243 -10.91 -15.41 6.80
CA GLY A 243 -10.41 -15.56 8.15
C GLY A 243 -11.35 -15.07 9.25
N SER A 244 -10.91 -15.21 10.50
CA SER A 244 -11.64 -14.73 11.68
C SER A 244 -11.76 -13.21 11.71
N THR A 245 -12.71 -12.67 12.48
CA THR A 245 -12.88 -11.22 12.68
C THR A 245 -11.57 -10.52 13.07
N ALA A 246 -10.76 -11.14 13.95
CA ALA A 246 -9.48 -10.58 14.35
C ALA A 246 -8.48 -10.53 13.17
N GLN A 247 -8.47 -11.57 12.34
CA GLN A 247 -7.65 -11.60 11.12
C GLN A 247 -8.12 -10.55 10.10
N GLN A 248 -9.43 -10.40 9.90
CA GLN A 248 -10.00 -9.39 8.99
C GLN A 248 -9.59 -7.97 9.42
N TRP A 249 -9.60 -7.65 10.72
CA TRP A 249 -9.10 -6.37 11.22
C TRP A 249 -7.60 -6.17 10.94
N LYS A 250 -6.81 -7.24 11.10
CA LYS A 250 -5.38 -7.21 10.78
C LYS A 250 -5.15 -6.94 9.30
N LEU A 251 -5.92 -7.58 8.42
CA LEU A 251 -5.88 -7.34 6.98
C LEU A 251 -6.19 -5.89 6.64
N LEU A 252 -7.29 -5.34 7.18
CA LEU A 252 -7.70 -3.95 6.95
C LEU A 252 -6.70 -2.94 7.50
N GLY A 253 -6.09 -3.23 8.67
CA GLY A 253 -5.06 -2.38 9.25
C GLY A 253 -3.79 -2.28 8.40
N ASN A 254 -3.42 -3.37 7.72
CA ASN A 254 -2.21 -3.43 6.87
C ASN A 254 -2.45 -2.97 5.43
N THR A 255 -3.70 -2.83 5.02
CA THR A 255 -4.05 -2.53 3.63
C THR A 255 -3.68 -1.11 3.19
N ILE A 256 -3.36 -0.95 1.92
CA ILE A 256 -3.26 0.33 1.22
C ILE A 256 -4.68 0.77 0.85
N PRO A 257 -5.15 1.98 1.19
CA PRO A 257 -6.43 2.48 0.70
C PRO A 257 -6.48 2.52 -0.82
N THR A 258 -7.53 1.95 -1.39
CA THR A 258 -7.65 1.79 -2.86
C THR A 258 -7.69 3.13 -3.59
N ILE A 259 -8.14 4.20 -2.94
CA ILE A 259 -8.12 5.55 -3.55
C ILE A 259 -6.71 5.95 -4.03
N PHE A 260 -5.66 5.58 -3.29
CA PHE A 260 -4.30 5.89 -3.69
C PHE A 260 -3.85 5.08 -4.89
N THR A 261 -4.16 3.77 -4.90
CA THR A 261 -3.79 2.89 -6.01
C THR A 261 -4.62 3.17 -7.26
N GLU A 262 -5.88 3.60 -7.10
CA GLU A 262 -6.75 4.03 -8.21
C GLU A 262 -6.23 5.31 -8.86
N MET A 263 -5.93 6.34 -8.08
CA MET A 263 -5.36 7.59 -8.61
C MET A 263 -4.02 7.32 -9.30
N LEU A 264 -3.20 6.48 -8.68
CA LEU A 264 -1.88 6.15 -9.22
C LEU A 264 -2.01 5.43 -10.58
N CYS A 265 -2.84 4.39 -10.68
CA CYS A 265 -2.99 3.66 -11.94
C CYS A 265 -3.63 4.51 -13.05
N GLN A 266 -4.62 5.35 -12.72
CA GLN A 266 -5.22 6.28 -13.67
C GLN A 266 -4.21 7.29 -14.20
N ASN A 267 -3.37 7.83 -13.31
CA ASN A 267 -2.35 8.80 -13.68
C ASN A 267 -1.22 8.16 -14.51
N ILE A 268 -0.76 6.97 -14.12
CA ILE A 268 0.21 6.20 -14.92
C ILE A 268 -0.38 5.94 -16.31
N LYS A 269 -1.64 5.44 -16.39
CA LYS A 269 -2.30 5.22 -17.68
C LYS A 269 -2.33 6.48 -18.53
N ARG A 270 -2.71 7.62 -17.95
CA ARG A 270 -2.72 8.92 -18.64
C ARG A 270 -1.35 9.33 -19.20
N VAL A 271 -0.28 9.07 -18.43
CA VAL A 271 1.10 9.39 -18.86
C VAL A 271 1.57 8.42 -19.94
N VAL A 272 1.29 7.13 -19.78
CA VAL A 272 1.65 6.09 -20.76
C VAL A 272 0.92 6.28 -22.10
N ASP A 273 -0.39 6.59 -22.06
CA ASP A 273 -1.21 6.77 -23.28
C ASP A 273 -0.84 8.06 -24.06
N LYS A 274 -0.08 9.00 -23.47
CA LYS A 274 0.37 10.24 -24.11
C LYS A 274 1.72 10.11 -24.83
N ASN A 275 2.50 9.10 -24.46
CA ASN A 275 3.85 8.87 -25.00
C ASN A 275 3.88 7.65 -25.93
#